data_28087564c729cbb992b1413e2dcc009e
#
_entry.id   28087564c729cbb992b1413e2dcc009e
#
_cell.length_a   1.000
_cell.length_b   1.000
_cell.length_c   1.000
_cell.angle_alpha   90.00
_cell.angle_beta   90.00
_cell.angle_gamma   90.00
#
_symmetry.space_group_name_H-M   'P 1'
#
loop_
_entity.id
_entity.type
_entity.pdbx_description
1 polymer ?
#
loop_
_entity_poly.entity_id
_entity_poly.type
_entity_poly.pdbx_seq_one_letter_code
_entity_poly.pdbx_strand_id
1 'polypeptide(L)'
;WGIPVYIADTESKHLTATSPVIREKLITLFGKELYTADGLDKRRLASHIFGNPERLGQVNAIIHPEVNRHFFAWVERLNTPVCAIESAILFESGFNRIVDTTLMVYAPMEIRIGRILERDSVSREEIIRRIESQLPDEMKKEKSDYVIFNDGEQALLPQITAFLAGLKIKNIDSQFYNKHKNKNIQ
;
A
#
# COMPACT_ATOMS: atom_id res chain seq x y z
N TRP A 1 -2.94 6.85 -19.80
CA TRP A 1 -4.39 6.70 -19.61
C TRP A 1 -4.97 7.70 -18.60
N GLY A 2 -4.13 8.47 -17.89
CA GLY A 2 -4.60 9.53 -16.99
C GLY A 2 -5.34 9.05 -15.74
N ILE A 3 -5.22 7.78 -15.35
CA ILE A 3 -5.81 7.25 -14.12
C ILE A 3 -5.02 7.76 -12.92
N PRO A 4 -5.64 8.49 -11.97
CA PRO A 4 -4.97 8.89 -10.74
C PRO A 4 -4.57 7.67 -9.91
N VAL A 5 -3.36 7.73 -9.32
CA VAL A 5 -2.82 6.64 -8.49
C VAL A 5 -2.45 7.18 -7.11
N TYR A 6 -2.99 6.57 -6.07
CA TYR A 6 -2.62 6.80 -4.69
C TYR A 6 -1.47 5.86 -4.32
N ILE A 7 -0.29 6.42 -4.02
CA ILE A 7 0.89 5.62 -3.64
C ILE A 7 0.88 5.42 -2.13
N ALA A 8 0.35 4.28 -1.67
CA ALA A 8 0.10 4.03 -0.26
C ALA A 8 1.36 4.10 0.61
N ASP A 9 2.49 3.60 0.14
CA ASP A 9 3.76 3.65 0.87
C ASP A 9 4.27 5.08 1.09
N THR A 10 4.12 5.94 0.09
CA THR A 10 4.51 7.35 0.17
C THR A 10 3.62 8.09 1.16
N GLU A 11 2.31 7.91 1.02
CA GLU A 11 1.32 8.55 1.89
C GLU A 11 1.41 8.05 3.33
N SER A 12 1.65 6.76 3.55
CA SER A 12 1.89 6.18 4.87
C SER A 12 3.08 6.83 5.57
N LYS A 13 4.21 6.99 4.86
CA LYS A 13 5.40 7.68 5.39
C LYS A 13 5.11 9.15 5.70
N HIS A 14 4.40 9.83 4.82
CA HIS A 14 3.99 11.21 5.03
C HIS A 14 3.09 11.35 6.25
N LEU A 15 2.03 10.56 6.36
CA LEU A 15 1.09 10.60 7.48
C LEU A 15 1.74 10.21 8.80
N THR A 16 2.66 9.25 8.81
CA THR A 16 3.40 8.88 10.02
C THR A 16 4.24 10.05 10.55
N ALA A 17 4.75 10.89 9.65
CA ALA A 17 5.51 12.08 10.04
C ALA A 17 4.64 13.28 10.44
N THR A 18 3.46 13.45 9.83
CA THR A 18 2.69 14.70 9.89
C THR A 18 1.34 14.59 10.59
N SER A 19 0.73 13.40 10.66
CA SER A 19 -0.59 13.24 11.27
C SER A 19 -0.53 13.40 12.80
N PRO A 20 -1.27 14.35 13.38
CA PRO A 20 -1.33 14.49 14.83
C PRO A 20 -1.93 13.24 15.50
N VAL A 21 -2.88 12.58 14.87
CA VAL A 21 -3.52 11.35 15.39
C VAL A 21 -2.52 10.19 15.49
N ILE A 22 -1.73 9.97 14.42
CA ILE A 22 -0.68 8.94 14.44
C ILE A 22 0.38 9.31 15.49
N ARG A 23 0.81 10.57 15.51
CA ARG A 23 1.81 11.06 16.45
C ARG A 23 1.39 10.80 17.90
N GLU A 24 0.18 11.18 18.29
CA GLU A 24 -0.34 10.99 19.64
C GLU A 24 -0.35 9.51 20.05
N LYS A 25 -0.87 8.64 19.19
CA LYS A 25 -0.94 7.21 19.44
C LYS A 25 0.45 6.56 19.51
N LEU A 26 1.37 6.94 18.64
CA LEU A 26 2.75 6.42 18.66
C LEU A 26 3.52 6.93 19.89
N ILE A 27 3.31 8.18 20.33
CA ILE A 27 3.88 8.69 21.57
C ILE A 27 3.34 7.91 22.78
N THR A 28 2.06 7.59 22.80
CA THR A 28 1.46 6.75 23.85
C THR A 28 2.09 5.38 23.91
N LEU A 29 2.44 4.80 22.74
CA LEU A 29 3.01 3.45 22.65
C LEU A 29 4.52 3.41 22.94
N PHE A 30 5.28 4.42 22.53
CA PHE A 30 6.76 4.39 22.53
C PHE A 30 7.43 5.54 23.30
N GLY A 31 6.66 6.49 23.82
CA GLY A 31 7.19 7.66 24.53
C GLY A 31 7.38 8.89 23.63
N LYS A 32 7.53 10.04 24.30
CA LYS A 32 7.62 11.35 23.63
C LYS A 32 8.89 11.52 22.79
N GLU A 33 9.94 10.79 23.14
CA GLU A 33 11.25 10.83 22.47
C GLU A 33 11.22 10.26 21.04
N LEU A 34 10.10 9.64 20.64
CA LEU A 34 9.90 9.16 19.26
C LEU A 34 9.80 10.33 18.27
N TYR A 35 9.40 11.52 18.73
CA TYR A 35 9.33 12.72 17.92
C TYR A 35 10.22 13.81 18.52
N THR A 36 11.16 14.29 17.72
CA THR A 36 12.06 15.40 18.04
C THR A 36 11.53 16.71 17.46
N ALA A 37 12.31 17.80 17.62
CA ALA A 37 12.04 19.09 16.95
C ALA A 37 12.05 18.94 15.41
N ASP A 38 12.85 18.01 14.89
CA ASP A 38 12.98 17.73 13.46
C ASP A 38 11.91 16.74 12.93
N GLY A 39 10.99 16.30 13.78
CA GLY A 39 9.90 15.37 13.44
C GLY A 39 10.12 13.93 13.97
N LEU A 40 9.60 12.96 13.25
CA LEU A 40 9.69 11.53 13.62
C LEU A 40 11.12 11.01 13.54
N ASP A 41 11.62 10.47 14.64
CA ASP A 41 12.87 9.68 14.66
C ASP A 41 12.62 8.28 14.05
N LYS A 42 12.87 8.19 12.73
CA LYS A 42 12.67 6.96 11.97
C LYS A 42 13.56 5.80 12.45
N ARG A 43 14.78 6.10 12.94
CA ARG A 43 15.70 5.07 13.43
C ARG A 43 15.19 4.49 14.74
N ARG A 44 14.71 5.34 15.63
CA ARG A 44 14.12 4.92 16.90
C ARG A 44 12.85 4.10 16.66
N LEU A 45 11.94 4.54 15.76
CA LEU A 45 10.78 3.72 15.40
C LEU A 45 11.19 2.35 14.86
N ALA A 46 12.14 2.32 13.94
CA ALA A 46 12.67 1.07 13.38
C ALA A 46 13.25 0.16 14.47
N SER A 47 14.00 0.69 15.44
CA SER A 47 14.54 -0.12 16.54
C SER A 47 13.47 -0.72 17.46
N HIS A 48 12.31 -0.08 17.58
CA HIS A 48 11.19 -0.63 18.36
C HIS A 48 10.46 -1.77 17.65
N ILE A 49 10.38 -1.73 16.32
CA ILE A 49 9.60 -2.71 15.53
C ILE A 49 10.46 -3.80 14.89
N PHE A 50 11.78 -3.57 14.74
CA PHE A 50 12.66 -4.54 14.11
C PHE A 50 12.75 -5.82 14.95
N GLY A 51 12.47 -6.97 14.29
CA GLY A 51 12.45 -8.26 14.96
C GLY A 51 11.32 -8.47 15.98
N ASN A 52 10.33 -7.56 16.04
CA ASN A 52 9.20 -7.65 16.96
C ASN A 52 7.86 -7.56 16.20
N PRO A 53 7.29 -8.71 15.76
CA PRO A 53 6.04 -8.76 15.01
C PRO A 53 4.84 -8.16 15.76
N GLU A 54 4.79 -8.31 17.09
CA GLU A 54 3.71 -7.75 17.91
C GLU A 54 3.73 -6.22 17.86
N ARG A 55 4.90 -5.61 18.07
CA ARG A 55 5.09 -4.17 17.98
C ARG A 55 4.80 -3.62 16.58
N LEU A 56 5.24 -4.33 15.56
CA LEU A 56 4.91 -4.00 14.18
C LEU A 56 3.39 -4.03 13.96
N GLY A 57 2.71 -5.05 14.49
CA GLY A 57 1.24 -5.14 14.45
C GLY A 57 0.54 -3.96 15.13
N GLN A 58 1.02 -3.54 16.30
CA GLN A 58 0.50 -2.37 17.03
C GLN A 58 0.69 -1.07 16.23
N VAL A 59 1.86 -0.88 15.62
CA VAL A 59 2.15 0.28 14.75
C VAL A 59 1.24 0.27 13.52
N ASN A 60 1.08 -0.87 12.87
CA ASN A 60 0.21 -1.02 11.71
C ASN A 60 -1.26 -0.74 12.06
N ALA A 61 -1.73 -1.18 13.23
CA ALA A 61 -3.08 -0.90 13.73
C ALA A 61 -3.33 0.62 13.98
N ILE A 62 -2.27 1.40 14.18
CA ILE A 62 -2.35 2.86 14.28
C ILE A 62 -2.33 3.51 12.91
N ILE A 63 -1.43 3.07 12.03
CA ILE A 63 -1.15 3.75 10.75
C ILE A 63 -2.19 3.38 9.68
N HIS A 64 -2.55 2.11 9.52
CA HIS A 64 -3.42 1.67 8.41
C HIS A 64 -4.80 2.35 8.41
N PRO A 65 -5.50 2.53 9.56
CA PRO A 65 -6.77 3.25 9.56
C PRO A 65 -6.66 4.70 9.09
N GLU A 66 -5.56 5.39 9.44
CA GLU A 66 -5.33 6.77 9.03
C GLU A 66 -5.01 6.87 7.54
N VAL A 67 -4.21 5.94 7.00
CA VAL A 67 -3.95 5.86 5.55
C VAL A 67 -5.25 5.56 4.79
N ASN A 68 -6.08 4.67 5.32
CA ASN A 68 -7.39 4.34 4.74
C ASN A 68 -8.30 5.59 4.72
N ARG A 69 -8.42 6.30 5.83
CA ARG A 69 -9.20 7.54 5.92
C ARG A 69 -8.69 8.60 4.93
N HIS A 70 -7.36 8.76 4.83
CA HIS A 70 -6.74 9.69 3.90
C HIS A 70 -6.98 9.29 2.44
N PHE A 71 -6.92 8.00 2.12
CA PHE A 71 -7.24 7.48 0.80
C PHE A 71 -8.68 7.82 0.39
N PHE A 72 -9.67 7.57 1.25
CA PHE A 72 -11.06 7.93 0.92
C PHE A 72 -11.25 9.43 0.75
N ALA A 73 -10.65 10.26 1.61
CA ALA A 73 -10.70 11.71 1.45
C ALA A 73 -9.99 12.18 0.16
N TRP A 74 -8.99 11.46 -0.32
CA TRP A 74 -8.35 11.71 -1.62
C TRP A 74 -9.28 11.30 -2.77
N VAL A 75 -9.91 10.13 -2.71
CA VAL A 75 -10.90 9.66 -3.71
C VAL A 75 -12.07 10.65 -3.85
N GLU A 76 -12.60 11.14 -2.72
CA GLU A 76 -13.71 12.11 -2.72
C GLU A 76 -13.41 13.42 -3.47
N ARG A 77 -12.14 13.77 -3.60
CA ARG A 77 -11.71 14.98 -4.34
C ARG A 77 -11.47 14.74 -5.81
N LEU A 78 -11.51 13.49 -6.26
CA LEU A 78 -11.31 13.15 -7.65
C LEU A 78 -12.60 13.33 -8.45
N ASN A 79 -12.43 13.86 -9.66
CA ASN A 79 -13.52 13.92 -10.67
C ASN A 79 -13.20 12.93 -11.80
N THR A 80 -13.12 11.65 -11.46
CA THR A 80 -12.81 10.58 -12.41
C THR A 80 -13.55 9.30 -12.03
N PRO A 81 -14.04 8.52 -13.02
CA PRO A 81 -14.76 7.28 -12.75
C PRO A 81 -13.85 6.16 -12.23
N VAL A 82 -12.52 6.29 -12.37
CA VAL A 82 -11.53 5.28 -11.97
C VAL A 82 -10.34 5.95 -11.32
N CYS A 83 -9.90 5.38 -10.21
CA CYS A 83 -8.60 5.66 -9.60
C CYS A 83 -7.96 4.33 -9.16
N ALA A 84 -6.67 4.36 -8.87
CA ALA A 84 -5.94 3.21 -8.39
C ALA A 84 -5.25 3.52 -7.06
N ILE A 85 -5.05 2.46 -6.25
CA ILE A 85 -4.13 2.47 -5.12
C ILE A 85 -2.99 1.49 -5.40
N GLU A 86 -1.76 1.95 -5.24
CA GLU A 86 -0.55 1.12 -5.31
C GLU A 86 -0.06 0.84 -3.90
N SER A 87 0.18 -0.44 -3.60
CA SER A 87 0.72 -0.87 -2.31
C SER A 87 1.45 -2.20 -2.44
N ALA A 88 2.66 -2.28 -1.88
CA ALA A 88 3.42 -3.52 -1.77
C ALA A 88 2.77 -4.54 -0.82
N ILE A 89 1.92 -4.08 0.10
CA ILE A 89 1.25 -4.86 1.14
C ILE A 89 -0.28 -4.72 1.07
N LEU A 90 -0.85 -4.72 -0.14
CA LEU A 90 -2.29 -4.50 -0.37
C LEU A 90 -3.17 -5.49 0.42
N PHE A 91 -2.81 -6.76 0.43
CA PHE A 91 -3.55 -7.81 1.12
C PHE A 91 -3.31 -7.79 2.64
N GLU A 92 -2.07 -7.61 3.06
CA GLU A 92 -1.65 -7.57 4.46
C GLU A 92 -2.26 -6.39 5.21
N SER A 93 -2.40 -5.25 4.53
CA SER A 93 -3.02 -4.04 5.08
C SER A 93 -4.55 -4.04 5.02
N GLY A 94 -5.15 -4.99 4.28
CA GLY A 94 -6.59 -5.08 4.10
C GLY A 94 -7.18 -4.13 3.07
N PHE A 95 -6.36 -3.38 2.31
CA PHE A 95 -6.85 -2.49 1.24
C PHE A 95 -7.58 -3.24 0.12
N ASN A 96 -7.27 -4.52 -0.09
CA ASN A 96 -8.01 -5.37 -1.03
C ASN A 96 -9.52 -5.46 -0.74
N ARG A 97 -9.97 -5.13 0.46
CA ARG A 97 -11.39 -5.19 0.86
C ARG A 97 -12.18 -3.93 0.50
N ILE A 98 -11.47 -2.85 0.14
CA ILE A 98 -12.07 -1.54 -0.12
C ILE A 98 -11.94 -1.10 -1.57
N VAL A 99 -11.29 -1.90 -2.42
CA VAL A 99 -11.19 -1.71 -3.87
C VAL A 99 -12.15 -2.66 -4.60
N ASP A 100 -12.58 -2.28 -5.81
CA ASP A 100 -13.49 -3.09 -6.61
C ASP A 100 -12.75 -4.22 -7.35
N THR A 101 -11.46 -4.05 -7.61
CA THR A 101 -10.63 -4.97 -8.40
C THR A 101 -9.19 -4.87 -7.96
N THR A 102 -8.55 -6.02 -7.88
CA THR A 102 -7.13 -6.16 -7.54
C THR A 102 -6.31 -6.62 -8.74
N LEU A 103 -5.17 -5.96 -8.95
CA LEU A 103 -4.23 -6.27 -10.02
C LEU A 103 -2.84 -6.52 -9.43
N MET A 104 -2.29 -7.70 -9.64
CA MET A 104 -0.90 -7.99 -9.32
C MET A 104 0.00 -7.75 -10.53
N VAL A 105 1.09 -7.00 -10.35
CA VAL A 105 2.18 -6.95 -11.33
C VAL A 105 3.26 -7.93 -10.87
N TYR A 106 3.32 -9.07 -11.53
CA TYR A 106 4.25 -10.15 -11.19
C TYR A 106 5.54 -10.06 -12.00
N ALA A 107 6.65 -10.29 -11.33
CA ALA A 107 7.93 -10.61 -11.97
C ALA A 107 8.64 -11.69 -11.15
N PRO A 108 9.37 -12.63 -11.77
CA PRO A 108 10.19 -13.61 -11.08
C PRO A 108 11.14 -12.96 -10.06
N MET A 109 11.36 -13.62 -8.93
CA MET A 109 12.13 -13.07 -7.80
C MET A 109 13.51 -12.58 -8.22
N GLU A 110 14.24 -13.33 -9.04
CA GLU A 110 15.58 -12.97 -9.50
C GLU A 110 15.56 -11.70 -10.38
N ILE A 111 14.56 -11.55 -11.22
CA ILE A 111 14.38 -10.33 -12.04
C ILE A 111 14.11 -9.12 -11.15
N ARG A 112 13.28 -9.27 -10.11
CA ARG A 112 13.03 -8.20 -9.14
C ARG A 112 14.27 -7.82 -8.37
N ILE A 113 15.04 -8.81 -7.89
CA ILE A 113 16.30 -8.60 -7.18
C ILE A 113 17.29 -7.86 -8.09
N GLY A 114 17.48 -8.32 -9.33
CA GLY A 114 18.37 -7.66 -10.29
C GLY A 114 18.01 -6.19 -10.49
N ARG A 115 16.74 -5.90 -10.76
CA ARG A 115 16.24 -4.51 -10.96
C ARG A 115 16.43 -3.62 -9.73
N ILE A 116 16.29 -4.18 -8.52
CA ILE A 116 16.50 -3.41 -7.28
C ILE A 116 17.98 -3.14 -7.05
N LEU A 117 18.86 -4.12 -7.28
CA LEU A 117 20.32 -3.94 -7.18
C LEU A 117 20.84 -2.88 -8.15
N GLU A 118 20.27 -2.78 -9.35
CA GLU A 118 20.61 -1.76 -10.34
C GLU A 118 20.14 -0.35 -9.95
N ARG A 119 19.00 -0.26 -9.27
CA ARG A 119 18.36 1.01 -8.92
C ARG A 119 18.79 1.55 -7.57
N ASP A 120 18.94 0.69 -6.58
CA ASP A 120 19.10 1.05 -5.17
C ASP A 120 20.44 0.54 -4.61
N SER A 121 21.07 1.33 -3.74
CA SER A 121 22.30 0.92 -3.04
C SER A 121 21.97 0.08 -1.81
N VAL A 122 21.45 -1.14 -2.02
CA VAL A 122 21.06 -2.10 -0.97
C VAL A 122 21.66 -3.47 -1.25
N SER A 123 21.85 -4.29 -0.21
CA SER A 123 22.37 -5.65 -0.39
C SER A 123 21.29 -6.63 -0.85
N ARG A 124 21.73 -7.72 -1.50
CA ARG A 124 20.82 -8.80 -1.91
C ARG A 124 20.08 -9.40 -0.72
N GLU A 125 20.74 -9.57 0.40
CA GLU A 125 20.18 -10.12 1.64
C GLU A 125 19.09 -9.19 2.20
N GLU A 126 19.26 -7.89 2.09
CA GLU A 126 18.24 -6.93 2.52
C GLU A 126 17.01 -6.98 1.63
N ILE A 127 17.20 -7.14 0.30
CA ILE A 127 16.10 -7.31 -0.65
C ILE A 127 15.31 -8.59 -0.34
N ILE A 128 16.00 -9.71 -0.14
CA ILE A 128 15.37 -11.00 0.19
C ILE A 128 14.55 -10.87 1.48
N ARG A 129 15.11 -10.30 2.54
CA ARG A 129 14.37 -10.09 3.80
C ARG A 129 13.11 -9.25 3.60
N ARG A 130 13.14 -8.23 2.73
CA ARG A 130 11.94 -7.43 2.41
C ARG A 130 10.88 -8.25 1.67
N ILE A 131 11.30 -9.09 0.73
CA ILE A 131 10.40 -10.00 0.00
C ILE A 131 9.75 -11.00 0.97
N GLU A 132 10.55 -11.62 1.83
CA GLU A 132 10.08 -12.62 2.81
C GLU A 132 9.19 -12.04 3.92
N SER A 133 9.27 -10.74 4.17
CA SER A 133 8.39 -10.04 5.11
C SER A 133 6.96 -9.78 4.58
N GLN A 134 6.71 -10.09 3.33
CA GLN A 134 5.42 -9.94 2.67
C GLN A 134 4.76 -11.31 2.42
N LEU A 135 3.48 -11.30 2.06
CA LEU A 135 2.82 -12.52 1.59
C LEU A 135 3.55 -13.11 0.37
N PRO A 136 3.67 -14.45 0.31
CA PRO A 136 4.24 -15.14 -0.86
C PRO A 136 3.54 -14.75 -2.16
N ASP A 137 4.31 -14.65 -3.24
CA ASP A 137 3.81 -14.25 -4.56
C ASP A 137 2.68 -15.15 -5.07
N GLU A 138 2.74 -16.46 -4.83
CA GLU A 138 1.68 -17.38 -5.24
C GLU A 138 0.37 -17.08 -4.52
N MET A 139 0.43 -16.75 -3.22
CA MET A 139 -0.76 -16.34 -2.47
C MET A 139 -1.31 -14.99 -2.97
N LYS A 140 -0.44 -14.05 -3.36
CA LYS A 140 -0.88 -12.77 -3.95
C LYS A 140 -1.53 -13.00 -5.31
N LYS A 141 -0.99 -13.90 -6.16
CA LYS A 141 -1.60 -14.28 -7.43
C LYS A 141 -3.00 -14.86 -7.25
N GLU A 142 -3.15 -15.84 -6.34
CA GLU A 142 -4.44 -16.49 -6.06
C GLU A 142 -5.50 -15.51 -5.55
N LYS A 143 -5.07 -14.49 -4.80
CA LYS A 143 -5.96 -13.47 -4.23
C LYS A 143 -6.27 -12.32 -5.18
N SER A 144 -5.52 -12.18 -6.27
CA SER A 144 -5.68 -11.08 -7.22
C SER A 144 -6.68 -11.46 -8.33
N ASP A 145 -7.54 -10.51 -8.69
CA ASP A 145 -8.50 -10.69 -9.78
C ASP A 145 -7.80 -10.75 -11.15
N TYR A 146 -6.66 -10.06 -11.27
CA TYR A 146 -5.84 -10.01 -12.48
C TYR A 146 -4.36 -10.09 -12.15
N VAL A 147 -3.57 -10.67 -13.07
CA VAL A 147 -2.12 -10.71 -13.01
C VAL A 147 -1.54 -10.20 -14.32
N ILE A 148 -0.63 -9.24 -14.23
CA ILE A 148 0.21 -8.77 -15.35
C ILE A 148 1.63 -9.27 -15.13
N PHE A 149 2.20 -9.89 -16.16
CA PHE A 149 3.57 -10.40 -16.13
C PHE A 149 4.55 -9.34 -16.64
N ASN A 150 5.45 -8.90 -15.76
CA ASN A 150 6.55 -8.00 -16.04
C ASN A 150 7.89 -8.76 -15.95
N ASP A 151 7.97 -9.87 -16.66
CA ASP A 151 9.09 -10.81 -16.64
C ASP A 151 10.22 -10.45 -17.64
N GLY A 152 10.00 -9.47 -18.50
CA GLY A 152 10.94 -9.08 -19.57
C GLY A 152 10.70 -9.83 -20.88
N GLU A 153 9.85 -10.85 -20.90
CA GLU A 153 9.52 -11.64 -22.09
C GLU A 153 8.16 -11.21 -22.68
N GLN A 154 7.19 -10.98 -21.84
CA GLN A 154 5.85 -10.62 -22.26
C GLN A 154 5.69 -9.09 -22.41
N ALA A 155 5.10 -8.65 -23.51
CA ALA A 155 4.82 -7.24 -23.74
C ALA A 155 3.78 -6.72 -22.74
N LEU A 156 4.09 -5.64 -22.00
CA LEU A 156 3.22 -5.06 -20.98
C LEU A 156 1.99 -4.36 -21.57
N LEU A 157 2.15 -3.60 -22.66
CA LEU A 157 1.07 -2.79 -23.22
C LEU A 157 -0.19 -3.60 -23.60
N PRO A 158 -0.07 -4.77 -24.28
CA PRO A 158 -1.25 -5.60 -24.57
C PRO A 158 -1.96 -6.09 -23.32
N GLN A 159 -1.21 -6.49 -22.28
CA GLN A 159 -1.77 -6.94 -21.00
C GLN A 159 -2.52 -5.82 -20.28
N ILE A 160 -1.93 -4.63 -20.22
CA ILE A 160 -2.55 -3.44 -19.61
C ILE A 160 -3.81 -3.05 -20.39
N THR A 161 -3.75 -3.04 -21.71
CA THR A 161 -4.90 -2.69 -22.56
C THR A 161 -6.05 -3.68 -22.37
N ALA A 162 -5.76 -4.98 -22.31
CA ALA A 162 -6.76 -6.02 -22.06
C ALA A 162 -7.38 -5.86 -20.66
N PHE A 163 -6.56 -5.61 -19.63
CA PHE A 163 -7.05 -5.33 -18.28
C PHE A 163 -8.00 -4.13 -18.26
N LEU A 164 -7.59 -3.01 -18.83
CA LEU A 164 -8.39 -1.78 -18.85
C LEU A 164 -9.71 -1.96 -19.64
N ALA A 165 -9.67 -2.71 -20.75
CA ALA A 165 -10.87 -3.04 -21.52
C ALA A 165 -11.83 -3.96 -20.74
N GLY A 166 -11.30 -4.80 -19.86
CA GLY A 166 -12.07 -5.68 -18.98
C GLY A 166 -12.65 -5.01 -17.74
N LEU A 167 -12.19 -3.80 -17.40
CA LEU A 167 -12.74 -3.05 -16.26
C LEU A 167 -14.20 -2.68 -16.55
N LYS A 168 -15.12 -3.31 -15.84
CA LYS A 168 -16.53 -2.89 -15.82
C LYS A 168 -16.62 -1.61 -14.99
N ILE A 169 -16.49 -0.46 -15.61
CA ILE A 169 -16.78 0.82 -14.98
C ILE A 169 -18.29 0.81 -14.71
N LYS A 170 -18.66 0.49 -13.48
CA LYS A 170 -20.04 0.65 -13.04
C LYS A 170 -20.33 2.13 -13.10
N ASN A 171 -21.33 2.52 -13.89
CA ASN A 171 -21.86 3.88 -13.85
C ASN A 171 -22.07 4.25 -12.39
N ILE A 172 -21.47 5.36 -11.97
CA ILE A 172 -21.49 5.83 -10.60
C ILE A 172 -22.93 6.29 -10.31
N ASP A 173 -23.80 5.35 -10.00
CA ASP A 173 -25.03 5.66 -9.30
C ASP A 173 -24.65 6.04 -7.87
N SER A 174 -25.22 7.16 -7.41
CA SER A 174 -25.03 7.79 -6.11
C SER A 174 -25.20 6.85 -4.88
N GLN A 175 -25.58 5.60 -5.09
CA GLN A 175 -25.69 4.56 -4.06
C GLN A 175 -24.35 4.04 -3.54
N PHE A 176 -23.27 4.12 -4.34
CA PHE A 176 -21.95 3.65 -3.89
C PHE A 176 -21.38 4.56 -2.78
N TYR A 177 -21.63 5.85 -2.87
CA TYR A 177 -21.24 6.86 -1.88
C TYR A 177 -21.83 6.59 -0.50
N ASN A 178 -23.09 6.12 -0.44
CA ASN A 178 -23.81 5.90 0.81
C ASN A 178 -23.43 4.58 1.50
N LYS A 179 -22.97 3.58 0.76
CA LYS A 179 -22.64 2.24 1.31
C LYS A 179 -21.35 2.22 2.15
N HIS A 180 -20.41 3.10 1.86
CA HIS A 180 -19.13 3.18 2.57
C HIS A 180 -19.16 4.22 3.70
N LYS A 181 -20.04 5.20 3.64
CA LYS A 181 -20.26 6.17 4.72
C LYS A 181 -20.77 5.53 6.01
N ASN A 182 -21.58 4.48 5.91
CA ASN A 182 -22.19 3.80 7.05
C ASN A 182 -21.31 2.68 7.67
N LYS A 183 -20.18 2.31 7.07
CA LYS A 183 -19.26 1.30 7.62
C LYS A 183 -18.14 1.87 8.51
N ASN A 184 -17.97 3.18 8.55
CA ASN A 184 -16.93 3.85 9.33
C ASN A 184 -17.43 4.44 10.67
N ILE A 185 -18.64 4.08 11.12
CA ILE A 185 -19.22 4.53 12.41
C ILE A 185 -19.61 3.27 13.24
N GLN A 186 -18.68 2.35 13.39
CA GLN A 186 -18.73 1.35 14.49
C GLN A 186 -17.32 0.95 14.89
#